data_a21b45f5f27a95a5a060d8363fa1b58e
#
_entry.id   a21b45f5f27a95a5a060d8363fa1b58e
#
_cell.length_a   1.000
_cell.length_b   1.000
_cell.length_c   1.000
_cell.angle_alpha   90.00
_cell.angle_beta   90.00
_cell.angle_gamma   90.00
#
_symmetry.space_group_name_H-M   'P 1'
#
loop_
_entity.id
_entity.type
_entity.pdbx_description
1 polymer ?
#
loop_
_entity_poly.entity_id
_entity_poly.type
_entity_poly.pdbx_seq_one_letter_code
_entity_poly.pdbx_strand_id
1 'polypeptide(L)'
;MDIDAARAIADTVLCAGPVLRPYRAAGHRDPGRWQFGMLMPADLAAADESLSAVAQTECLVEGGGPVRLRVLLRFLQVQRRSVYRWLPDLGRFKPVGSLDVDGVALVSCDEPVEHEQLVEVDDATLPAAGTRQTVRVSGGFARTELHDTRGRLVGQVVRHRRPLCAMLNVSAQPVPAPRPALRLRVWVENRTRAGADGDEVALTTALVATHLILSIEGGGFVSMVDPPGWAAEAVENCANVGLWPVLAGPPGRHDTLLATPRILRDHPADLLDHAADELLQLRNLAG
;
A
#
# COMPACT_ATOMS: atom_id res chain seq x y z
N MET A 1 -20.81 6.99 3.88
CA MET A 1 -19.34 7.11 3.84
C MET A 1 -18.83 6.03 2.91
N ASP A 2 -18.22 6.41 1.81
CA ASP A 2 -17.89 5.43 0.75
C ASP A 2 -16.37 5.14 0.72
N ILE A 3 -15.89 4.57 1.83
CA ILE A 3 -14.50 4.05 1.90
C ILE A 3 -14.28 3.00 0.81
N ASP A 4 -15.31 2.27 0.41
CA ASP A 4 -15.20 1.20 -0.58
C ASP A 4 -14.94 1.74 -1.99
N ALA A 5 -15.52 2.88 -2.38
CA ALA A 5 -15.18 3.54 -3.63
C ALA A 5 -13.72 4.02 -3.64
N ALA A 6 -13.25 4.66 -2.57
CA ALA A 6 -11.85 5.07 -2.44
C ALA A 6 -10.88 3.86 -2.45
N ARG A 7 -11.28 2.74 -1.83
CA ARG A 7 -10.54 1.47 -1.86
C ARG A 7 -10.44 0.93 -3.29
N ALA A 8 -11.55 0.89 -4.03
CA ALA A 8 -11.55 0.43 -5.42
C ALA A 8 -10.66 1.28 -6.33
N ILE A 9 -10.68 2.62 -6.15
CA ILE A 9 -9.78 3.54 -6.86
C ILE A 9 -8.32 3.23 -6.53
N ALA A 10 -7.99 3.07 -5.23
CA ALA A 10 -6.63 2.75 -4.80
C ALA A 10 -6.18 1.40 -5.36
N ASP A 11 -7.02 0.38 -5.34
CA ASP A 11 -6.73 -0.93 -5.91
C ASP A 11 -6.45 -0.85 -7.41
N THR A 12 -7.22 -0.06 -8.14
CA THR A 12 -7.00 0.19 -9.57
C THR A 12 -5.66 0.89 -9.83
N VAL A 13 -5.35 1.94 -9.09
CA VAL A 13 -4.17 2.79 -9.32
C VAL A 13 -2.87 2.11 -8.87
N LEU A 14 -2.92 1.37 -7.76
CA LEU A 14 -1.73 0.85 -7.08
C LEU A 14 -1.55 -0.66 -7.25
N CYS A 15 -2.64 -1.41 -7.36
CA CYS A 15 -2.62 -2.87 -7.33
C CYS A 15 -2.93 -3.52 -8.69
N ALA A 16 -3.71 -2.91 -9.57
CA ALA A 16 -4.02 -3.45 -10.89
C ALA A 16 -2.85 -3.36 -11.89
N GLY A 17 -1.82 -2.61 -11.54
CA GLY A 17 -0.60 -2.44 -12.34
C GLY A 17 0.37 -3.63 -12.23
N PRO A 18 1.65 -3.40 -12.56
CA PRO A 18 2.71 -4.42 -12.55
C PRO A 18 2.93 -5.13 -11.21
N VAL A 19 2.39 -4.62 -10.10
CA VAL A 19 2.55 -5.17 -8.76
C VAL A 19 1.88 -6.55 -8.61
N LEU A 20 0.75 -6.78 -9.27
CA LEU A 20 -0.03 -8.05 -9.13
C LEU A 20 0.25 -9.07 -10.24
N ARG A 21 1.03 -8.75 -11.27
CA ARG A 21 1.33 -9.75 -12.31
C ARG A 21 2.37 -10.73 -11.81
N PRO A 22 2.08 -12.04 -11.76
CA PRO A 22 3.08 -13.04 -11.45
C PRO A 22 4.22 -12.92 -12.46
N TYR A 23 5.43 -13.02 -11.97
CA TYR A 23 6.66 -13.00 -12.76
C TYR A 23 6.55 -14.07 -13.87
N ARG A 24 6.36 -13.67 -15.12
CA ARG A 24 6.73 -14.57 -16.22
C ARG A 24 8.25 -14.69 -16.18
N ALA A 25 8.75 -15.93 -16.12
CA ALA A 25 10.15 -16.26 -16.10
C ALA A 25 10.83 -15.86 -17.42
N ALA A 26 11.14 -14.58 -17.58
CA ALA A 26 11.98 -14.02 -18.63
C ALA A 26 12.82 -12.91 -18.00
N GLY A 27 13.87 -13.31 -17.34
CA GLY A 27 15.21 -12.79 -17.42
C GLY A 27 15.49 -11.31 -17.21
N HIS A 28 14.69 -10.51 -16.53
CA HIS A 28 15.17 -9.21 -16.03
C HIS A 28 14.34 -8.83 -14.80
N ARG A 29 15.01 -8.70 -13.66
CA ARG A 29 14.50 -7.98 -12.49
C ARG A 29 14.33 -6.53 -12.94
N ASP A 30 13.10 -6.07 -13.13
CA ASP A 30 12.80 -4.66 -13.29
C ASP A 30 12.62 -4.06 -11.88
N PRO A 31 13.66 -3.35 -11.36
CA PRO A 31 13.57 -2.71 -10.03
C PRO A 31 12.48 -1.65 -9.97
N GLY A 32 12.07 -1.09 -11.12
CA GLY A 32 11.03 -0.06 -11.20
C GLY A 32 9.62 -0.54 -10.84
N ARG A 33 9.40 -1.85 -10.75
CA ARG A 33 8.08 -2.45 -10.58
C ARG A 33 7.46 -2.24 -9.19
N TRP A 34 8.28 -2.12 -8.14
CA TRP A 34 7.87 -1.99 -6.75
C TRP A 34 8.06 -0.57 -6.19
N GLN A 35 8.45 0.39 -7.03
CA GLN A 35 8.90 1.71 -6.57
C GLN A 35 7.78 2.66 -6.11
N PHE A 36 6.52 2.36 -6.40
CA PHE A 36 5.43 3.25 -5.99
C PHE A 36 5.04 3.02 -4.52
N GLY A 37 5.18 4.09 -3.72
CA GLY A 37 4.78 4.08 -2.31
C GLY A 37 5.53 3.05 -1.47
N MET A 38 6.78 2.77 -1.82
CA MET A 38 7.61 1.84 -1.06
C MET A 38 8.28 2.58 0.10
N LEU A 39 8.00 2.12 1.32
CA LEU A 39 8.70 2.57 2.51
C LEU A 39 9.66 1.50 2.96
N MET A 40 10.94 1.80 2.86
CA MET A 40 12.02 0.90 3.25
C MET A 40 12.24 0.93 4.76
N PRO A 41 12.85 -0.11 5.35
CA PRO A 41 13.39 -0.01 6.70
C PRO A 41 14.30 1.21 6.88
N ALA A 42 14.21 1.84 8.06
CA ALA A 42 14.94 3.09 8.32
C ALA A 42 16.46 2.95 8.22
N ASP A 43 17.01 1.79 8.54
CA ASP A 43 18.44 1.46 8.40
C ASP A 43 18.89 1.42 6.93
N LEU A 44 18.07 0.92 6.03
CA LEU A 44 18.35 0.91 4.58
C LEU A 44 18.17 2.30 3.97
N ALA A 45 17.10 3.01 4.33
CA ALA A 45 16.86 4.37 3.85
C ALA A 45 17.94 5.36 4.33
N ALA A 46 18.56 5.13 5.48
CA ALA A 46 19.68 5.95 5.95
C ALA A 46 20.97 5.71 5.14
N ALA A 47 21.10 4.58 4.47
CA ALA A 47 22.26 4.23 3.66
C ALA A 47 22.14 4.66 2.20
N ASP A 48 20.93 4.97 1.72
CA ASP A 48 20.64 5.35 0.33
C ASP A 48 19.57 6.45 0.30
N GLU A 49 19.96 7.66 -0.09
CA GLU A 49 19.10 8.86 -0.16
C GLU A 49 17.96 8.74 -1.19
N SER A 50 18.03 7.79 -2.12
CA SER A 50 16.95 7.52 -3.07
C SER A 50 15.78 6.75 -2.44
N LEU A 51 15.98 6.19 -1.25
CA LEU A 51 15.00 5.41 -0.50
C LEU A 51 14.36 6.25 0.60
N SER A 52 13.12 5.96 0.92
CA SER A 52 12.43 6.60 2.04
C SER A 52 11.89 5.55 3.01
N ALA A 53 12.05 5.81 4.29
CA ALA A 53 11.42 5.03 5.37
C ALA A 53 10.08 5.64 5.80
N VAL A 54 9.76 6.85 5.34
CA VAL A 54 8.61 7.62 5.81
C VAL A 54 7.80 8.17 4.64
N ALA A 55 6.50 8.30 4.87
CA ALA A 55 5.62 9.07 4.03
C ALA A 55 4.71 9.93 4.90
N GLN A 56 4.31 11.08 4.40
CA GLN A 56 3.46 12.04 5.10
C GLN A 56 2.44 12.62 4.16
N THR A 57 1.23 12.79 4.66
CA THR A 57 0.23 13.64 4.03
C THR A 57 -0.28 14.67 5.02
N GLU A 58 -0.43 15.91 4.55
CA GLU A 58 -1.15 16.97 5.23
C GLU A 58 -2.32 17.40 4.37
N CYS A 59 -3.46 17.63 5.00
CA CYS A 59 -4.65 18.15 4.36
C CYS A 59 -5.40 19.09 5.32
N LEU A 60 -6.34 19.87 4.80
CA LEU A 60 -7.18 20.73 5.60
C LEU A 60 -8.55 20.09 5.81
N VAL A 61 -9.04 20.27 7.02
CA VAL A 61 -10.40 19.90 7.43
C VAL A 61 -11.11 21.17 7.85
N GLU A 62 -12.27 21.47 7.26
CA GLU A 62 -13.18 22.52 7.73
C GLU A 62 -14.31 21.90 8.58
N GLY A 63 -14.69 22.61 9.62
CA GLY A 63 -15.80 22.20 10.49
C GLY A 63 -15.80 23.01 11.79
N GLY A 64 -16.99 23.31 12.30
CA GLY A 64 -17.17 24.09 13.52
C GLY A 64 -17.62 23.26 14.74
N GLY A 65 -17.62 21.93 14.63
CA GLY A 65 -18.07 21.01 15.67
C GLY A 65 -17.11 19.84 15.88
N PRO A 66 -17.45 18.92 16.78
CA PRO A 66 -16.64 17.73 17.00
C PRO A 66 -16.57 16.87 15.73
N VAL A 67 -15.37 16.45 15.39
CA VAL A 67 -15.12 15.62 14.23
C VAL A 67 -14.72 14.22 14.66
N ARG A 68 -15.16 13.21 13.91
CA ARG A 68 -14.66 11.84 14.01
C ARG A 68 -13.91 11.51 12.73
N LEU A 69 -12.63 11.19 12.88
CA LEU A 69 -11.74 10.84 11.79
C LEU A 69 -11.47 9.33 11.79
N ARG A 70 -11.53 8.71 10.63
CA ARG A 70 -11.04 7.36 10.38
C ARG A 70 -9.88 7.43 9.41
N VAL A 71 -8.78 6.80 9.78
CA VAL A 71 -7.58 6.68 8.96
C VAL A 71 -7.32 5.21 8.69
N LEU A 72 -7.49 4.80 7.45
CA LEU A 72 -7.19 3.45 6.98
C LEU A 72 -5.83 3.46 6.29
N LEU A 73 -4.83 2.88 6.93
CA LEU A 73 -3.53 2.60 6.33
C LEU A 73 -3.60 1.28 5.56
N ARG A 74 -3.19 1.31 4.29
CA ARG A 74 -3.09 0.11 3.45
C ARG A 74 -1.69 -0.01 2.86
N PHE A 75 -1.20 -1.23 2.76
CA PHE A 75 0.07 -1.56 2.11
C PHE A 75 0.14 -3.04 1.75
N LEU A 76 1.11 -3.40 0.91
CA LEU A 76 1.41 -4.77 0.54
C LEU A 76 2.68 -5.24 1.26
N GLN A 77 2.62 -6.47 1.80
CA GLN A 77 3.78 -7.23 2.27
C GLN A 77 4.21 -8.20 1.16
N VAL A 78 5.49 -8.25 0.87
CA VAL A 78 6.01 -9.18 -0.11
C VAL A 78 6.23 -10.55 0.52
N GLN A 79 5.54 -11.56 -0.05
CA GLN A 79 5.70 -12.97 0.28
C GLN A 79 6.50 -13.64 -0.84
N ARG A 80 7.62 -14.25 -0.51
CA ARG A 80 8.39 -15.04 -1.46
C ARG A 80 7.78 -16.41 -1.63
N ARG A 81 7.44 -16.77 -2.87
CA ARG A 81 7.08 -18.12 -3.27
C ARG A 81 8.27 -18.76 -3.97
N SER A 82 8.79 -19.85 -3.40
CA SER A 82 9.88 -20.65 -3.96
C SER A 82 9.38 -22.04 -4.32
N VAL A 83 9.67 -22.49 -5.54
CA VAL A 83 9.31 -23.80 -6.05
C VAL A 83 10.53 -24.70 -5.98
N TYR A 84 10.31 -25.94 -5.53
CA TYR A 84 11.35 -26.95 -5.41
C TYR A 84 10.89 -28.22 -6.12
N ARG A 85 11.80 -28.85 -6.85
CA ARG A 85 11.61 -30.18 -7.44
C ARG A 85 12.09 -31.25 -6.46
N TRP A 86 11.30 -32.32 -6.31
CA TRP A 86 11.74 -33.50 -5.60
C TRP A 86 12.73 -34.31 -6.44
N LEU A 87 13.82 -34.73 -5.86
CA LEU A 87 14.85 -35.59 -6.46
C LEU A 87 14.85 -36.93 -5.72
N PRO A 88 14.14 -37.98 -6.25
CA PRO A 88 13.99 -39.24 -5.55
C PRO A 88 15.31 -39.93 -5.24
N ASP A 89 16.24 -39.92 -6.19
CA ASP A 89 17.54 -40.58 -6.08
C ASP A 89 18.42 -39.98 -4.97
N LEU A 90 18.16 -38.69 -4.60
CA LEU A 90 18.90 -37.96 -3.58
C LEU A 90 18.09 -37.75 -2.30
N GLY A 91 16.82 -38.13 -2.26
CA GLY A 91 15.94 -37.93 -1.12
C GLY A 91 15.82 -36.48 -0.66
N ARG A 92 15.91 -35.49 -1.60
CA ARG A 92 15.91 -34.06 -1.26
C ARG A 92 15.19 -33.20 -2.29
N PHE A 93 14.79 -32.01 -1.85
CA PHE A 93 14.26 -30.97 -2.70
C PHE A 93 15.38 -30.07 -3.27
N LYS A 94 15.28 -29.71 -4.54
CA LYS A 94 16.16 -28.75 -5.23
C LYS A 94 15.35 -27.52 -5.64
N PRO A 95 15.81 -26.28 -5.33
CA PRO A 95 15.13 -25.07 -5.79
C PRO A 95 15.17 -24.99 -7.32
N VAL A 96 14.05 -24.57 -7.92
CA VAL A 96 13.90 -24.38 -9.37
C VAL A 96 13.15 -23.09 -9.66
N GLY A 97 13.40 -22.45 -10.81
CA GLY A 97 12.66 -21.28 -11.24
C GLY A 97 11.20 -21.61 -11.57
N SER A 98 10.97 -22.81 -12.12
CA SER A 98 9.63 -23.30 -12.42
C SER A 98 9.58 -24.83 -12.35
N LEU A 99 8.37 -25.37 -12.11
CA LEU A 99 8.08 -26.80 -12.13
C LEU A 99 6.71 -27.00 -12.79
N ASP A 100 6.67 -27.80 -13.83
CA ASP A 100 5.41 -28.26 -14.42
C ASP A 100 4.89 -29.47 -13.63
N VAL A 101 3.62 -29.41 -13.25
CA VAL A 101 2.91 -30.52 -12.61
C VAL A 101 1.60 -30.71 -13.37
N ASP A 102 1.54 -31.79 -14.15
CA ASP A 102 0.38 -32.17 -14.95
C ASP A 102 -0.14 -31.05 -15.88
N GLY A 103 0.77 -30.31 -16.53
CA GLY A 103 0.44 -29.20 -17.43
C GLY A 103 0.22 -27.86 -16.73
N VAL A 104 0.35 -27.82 -15.41
CA VAL A 104 0.28 -26.57 -14.65
C VAL A 104 1.69 -26.09 -14.28
N ALA A 105 2.14 -25.00 -14.87
CA ALA A 105 3.44 -24.40 -14.56
C ALA A 105 3.41 -23.61 -13.26
N LEU A 106 4.12 -24.09 -12.24
CA LEU A 106 4.36 -23.38 -10.98
C LEU A 106 5.69 -22.64 -11.04
N VAL A 107 5.69 -21.34 -10.77
CA VAL A 107 6.86 -20.45 -10.91
C VAL A 107 7.25 -19.88 -9.56
N SER A 108 8.56 -19.82 -9.28
CA SER A 108 9.09 -19.06 -8.14
C SER A 108 8.94 -17.57 -8.42
N CYS A 109 8.27 -16.84 -7.51
CA CYS A 109 7.99 -15.41 -7.67
C CYS A 109 7.70 -14.76 -6.31
N ASP A 110 7.65 -13.44 -6.32
CA ASP A 110 7.16 -12.67 -5.19
C ASP A 110 5.65 -12.43 -5.34
N GLU A 111 4.88 -12.70 -4.27
CA GLU A 111 3.43 -12.56 -4.18
C GLU A 111 3.09 -11.41 -3.23
N PRO A 112 2.12 -10.52 -3.56
CA PRO A 112 1.64 -9.51 -2.63
C PRO A 112 0.69 -10.13 -1.60
N VAL A 113 0.78 -9.64 -0.36
CA VAL A 113 -0.18 -9.91 0.72
C VAL A 113 -0.67 -8.56 1.23
N GLU A 114 -1.96 -8.31 1.10
CA GLU A 114 -2.59 -7.06 1.49
C GLU A 114 -2.74 -6.94 3.00
N HIS A 115 -2.51 -5.74 3.52
CA HIS A 115 -2.72 -5.37 4.90
C HIS A 115 -3.47 -4.07 5.02
N GLU A 116 -4.41 -4.04 5.96
CA GLU A 116 -5.20 -2.87 6.31
C GLU A 116 -5.16 -2.66 7.82
N GLN A 117 -5.00 -1.40 8.24
CA GLN A 117 -5.08 -0.99 9.63
C GLN A 117 -5.95 0.24 9.76
N LEU A 118 -7.08 0.10 10.41
CA LEU A 118 -7.97 1.21 10.73
C LEU A 118 -7.56 1.83 12.07
N VAL A 119 -7.48 3.16 12.09
CA VAL A 119 -7.34 3.98 13.30
C VAL A 119 -8.48 4.98 13.34
N GLU A 120 -9.24 4.99 14.43
CA GLU A 120 -10.30 5.95 14.69
C GLU A 120 -9.81 6.98 15.70
N VAL A 121 -10.04 8.25 15.42
CA VAL A 121 -9.60 9.38 16.25
C VAL A 121 -10.75 10.37 16.36
N ASP A 122 -11.15 10.68 17.58
CA ASP A 122 -12.13 11.73 17.85
C ASP A 122 -11.44 13.07 18.11
N ASP A 123 -12.14 14.18 17.85
CA ASP A 123 -11.64 15.56 18.02
C ASP A 123 -11.01 15.80 19.39
N ALA A 124 -11.63 15.28 20.45
CA ALA A 124 -11.11 15.37 21.82
C ALA A 124 -9.75 14.67 22.02
N THR A 125 -9.36 13.78 21.09
CA THR A 125 -8.16 12.96 21.17
C THR A 125 -7.12 13.27 20.09
N LEU A 126 -7.34 14.32 19.27
CA LEU A 126 -6.38 14.81 18.26
C LEU A 126 -5.44 15.89 18.85
N PRO A 127 -4.48 15.52 19.72
CA PRO A 127 -3.55 16.51 20.25
C PRO A 127 -2.57 16.94 19.16
N ALA A 128 -2.02 18.14 19.29
CA ALA A 128 -0.94 18.63 18.42
C ALA A 128 0.26 17.65 18.39
N ALA A 129 0.49 16.92 19.50
CA ALA A 129 1.53 15.88 19.59
C ALA A 129 1.21 14.59 18.82
N GLY A 130 -0.04 14.41 18.43
CA GLY A 130 -0.52 13.27 17.66
C GLY A 130 -0.82 12.02 18.47
N THR A 131 -1.69 11.18 17.91
CA THR A 131 -1.97 9.82 18.36
C THR A 131 -1.11 8.85 17.57
N ARG A 132 -0.32 8.03 18.29
CA ARG A 132 0.59 7.05 17.69
C ARG A 132 0.04 5.65 17.79
N GLN A 133 0.00 4.96 16.66
CA GLN A 133 -0.39 3.55 16.55
C GLN A 133 0.74 2.73 15.96
N THR A 134 1.16 1.68 16.67
CA THR A 134 2.10 0.69 16.12
C THR A 134 1.31 -0.40 15.39
N VAL A 135 1.64 -0.60 14.13
CA VAL A 135 1.09 -1.66 13.28
C VAL A 135 2.11 -2.79 13.20
N ARG A 136 1.72 -3.98 13.62
CA ARG A 136 2.57 -5.18 13.56
C ARG A 136 1.93 -6.21 12.66
N VAL A 137 2.68 -6.67 11.66
CA VAL A 137 2.27 -7.73 10.74
C VAL A 137 3.16 -8.94 10.99
N SER A 138 2.55 -10.08 11.24
CA SER A 138 3.27 -11.32 11.48
C SER A 138 3.97 -11.80 10.22
N GLY A 139 5.16 -12.35 10.40
CA GLY A 139 5.80 -13.19 9.39
C GLY A 139 5.02 -14.49 9.19
N GLY A 140 5.44 -15.25 8.19
CA GLY A 140 4.80 -16.54 7.93
C GLY A 140 5.71 -17.47 7.14
N PHE A 141 5.50 -18.77 7.37
CA PHE A 141 6.13 -19.82 6.61
C PHE A 141 5.10 -20.91 6.33
N ALA A 142 4.92 -21.27 5.05
CA ALA A 142 4.03 -22.31 4.63
C ALA A 142 4.74 -23.20 3.62
N ARG A 143 4.51 -24.51 3.72
CA ARG A 143 5.02 -25.52 2.79
C ARG A 143 3.85 -26.34 2.27
N THR A 144 3.78 -26.53 0.97
CA THR A 144 2.77 -27.34 0.28
C THR A 144 3.49 -28.34 -0.61
N GLU A 145 3.31 -29.62 -0.38
CA GLU A 145 3.82 -30.67 -1.25
C GLU A 145 3.02 -30.72 -2.54
N LEU A 146 3.69 -31.07 -3.63
CA LEU A 146 3.13 -31.18 -4.95
C LEU A 146 3.17 -32.65 -5.38
N HIS A 147 2.02 -33.18 -5.72
CA HIS A 147 1.87 -34.53 -6.20
C HIS A 147 1.29 -34.53 -7.62
N ASP A 148 1.78 -35.44 -8.47
CA ASP A 148 1.20 -35.61 -9.81
C ASP A 148 -0.16 -36.37 -9.73
N THR A 149 -0.84 -36.47 -10.85
CA THR A 149 -2.13 -37.19 -10.98
C THR A 149 -2.07 -38.65 -10.55
N ARG A 150 -0.87 -39.24 -10.43
CA ARG A 150 -0.62 -40.61 -9.94
C ARG A 150 -0.28 -40.64 -8.44
N GLY A 151 -0.36 -39.48 -7.74
CA GLY A 151 -0.07 -39.37 -6.32
C GLY A 151 1.43 -39.41 -5.97
N ARG A 152 2.34 -39.30 -6.96
CA ARG A 152 3.78 -39.27 -6.68
C ARG A 152 4.23 -37.89 -6.30
N LEU A 153 5.06 -37.79 -5.27
CA LEU A 153 5.69 -36.50 -4.86
C LEU A 153 6.64 -36.03 -5.97
N VAL A 154 6.37 -34.84 -6.52
CA VAL A 154 7.15 -34.24 -7.61
C VAL A 154 7.84 -32.96 -7.19
N GLY A 155 7.39 -32.32 -6.11
CA GLY A 155 7.98 -31.09 -5.65
C GLY A 155 7.32 -30.53 -4.40
N GLN A 156 7.64 -29.27 -4.09
CA GLN A 156 6.97 -28.48 -3.07
C GLN A 156 6.97 -27.01 -3.43
N VAL A 157 6.00 -26.26 -2.92
CA VAL A 157 5.98 -24.80 -2.88
C VAL A 157 6.22 -24.36 -1.44
N VAL A 158 7.17 -23.47 -1.27
CA VAL A 158 7.45 -22.82 0.02
C VAL A 158 7.10 -21.34 -0.11
N ARG A 159 6.27 -20.84 0.81
CA ARG A 159 5.93 -19.42 0.95
C ARG A 159 6.54 -18.90 2.24
N HIS A 160 7.27 -17.82 2.12
CA HIS A 160 7.91 -17.16 3.25
C HIS A 160 7.67 -15.66 3.20
N ARG A 161 7.27 -15.06 4.33
CA ARG A 161 7.14 -13.62 4.51
C ARG A 161 7.79 -13.21 5.82
N ARG A 162 8.47 -12.07 5.81
CA ARG A 162 9.09 -11.50 7.00
C ARG A 162 8.08 -10.70 7.81
N PRO A 163 8.19 -10.65 9.14
CA PRO A 163 7.33 -9.76 9.94
C PRO A 163 7.64 -8.29 9.59
N LEU A 164 6.60 -7.45 9.61
CA LEU A 164 6.72 -6.01 9.40
C LEU A 164 6.27 -5.25 10.64
N CYS A 165 6.83 -4.05 10.80
CA CYS A 165 6.44 -3.11 11.84
C CYS A 165 6.34 -1.71 11.23
N ALA A 166 5.18 -1.07 11.36
CA ALA A 166 4.98 0.32 10.97
C ALA A 166 4.54 1.16 12.16
N MET A 167 4.81 2.47 12.09
CA MET A 167 4.27 3.48 12.98
C MET A 167 3.36 4.39 12.17
N LEU A 168 2.13 4.57 12.61
CA LEU A 168 1.20 5.57 12.13
C LEU A 168 1.05 6.66 13.19
N ASN A 169 1.18 7.92 12.81
CA ASN A 169 0.92 9.06 13.69
C ASN A 169 -0.10 9.99 13.04
N VAL A 170 -1.15 10.32 13.78
CA VAL A 170 -2.23 11.22 13.35
C VAL A 170 -2.26 12.41 14.29
N SER A 171 -2.11 13.63 13.77
CA SER A 171 -2.15 14.88 14.56
C SER A 171 -2.92 15.95 13.81
N ALA A 172 -3.47 16.93 14.55
CA ALA A 172 -4.13 18.06 13.96
C ALA A 172 -3.74 19.35 14.68
N GLN A 173 -3.71 20.45 13.93
CA GLN A 173 -3.40 21.78 14.44
C GLN A 173 -4.37 22.80 13.83
N PRO A 174 -4.91 23.75 14.63
CA PRO A 174 -5.68 24.85 14.08
C PRO A 174 -4.84 25.65 13.06
N VAL A 175 -5.48 26.07 11.99
CA VAL A 175 -4.86 27.01 11.02
C VAL A 175 -5.58 28.34 11.05
N PRO A 176 -4.87 29.46 10.90
CA PRO A 176 -5.49 30.77 10.71
C PRO A 176 -6.32 30.75 9.43
N ALA A 177 -7.64 30.85 9.55
CA ALA A 177 -8.55 30.91 8.42
C ALA A 177 -9.82 31.67 8.81
N PRO A 178 -10.56 32.24 7.84
CA PRO A 178 -11.84 32.91 8.12
C PRO A 178 -12.93 31.98 8.67
N ARG A 179 -12.71 30.68 8.57
CA ARG A 179 -13.58 29.61 9.09
C ARG A 179 -12.77 28.68 9.98
N PRO A 180 -13.39 28.04 10.97
CA PRO A 180 -12.71 27.02 11.75
C PRO A 180 -12.13 25.94 10.85
N ALA A 181 -10.82 25.79 10.87
CA ALA A 181 -10.13 24.80 10.06
C ALA A 181 -8.94 24.19 10.82
N LEU A 182 -8.68 22.91 10.55
CA LEU A 182 -7.56 22.17 11.10
C LEU A 182 -6.66 21.71 9.97
N ARG A 183 -5.35 21.75 10.17
CA ARG A 183 -4.37 21.02 9.37
C ARG A 183 -4.22 19.65 10.01
N LEU A 184 -4.71 18.63 9.32
CA LEU A 184 -4.51 17.25 9.66
C LEU A 184 -3.20 16.76 9.06
N ARG A 185 -2.37 16.11 9.89
CA ARG A 185 -1.14 15.43 9.45
C ARG A 185 -1.26 13.95 9.75
N VAL A 186 -1.00 13.11 8.75
CA VAL A 186 -0.86 11.67 8.90
C VAL A 186 0.53 11.27 8.42
N TRP A 187 1.28 10.61 9.29
CA TRP A 187 2.66 10.21 9.05
C TRP A 187 2.81 8.71 9.24
N VAL A 188 3.46 8.05 8.29
CA VAL A 188 3.72 6.60 8.29
C VAL A 188 5.22 6.36 8.22
N GLU A 189 5.72 5.50 9.08
CA GLU A 189 7.13 5.09 9.12
C GLU A 189 7.24 3.56 9.10
N ASN A 190 8.10 3.03 8.26
CA ASN A 190 8.51 1.63 8.34
C ASN A 190 9.57 1.46 9.42
N ARG A 191 9.21 0.79 10.51
CA ARG A 191 10.09 0.46 11.65
C ARG A 191 10.56 -0.99 11.63
N THR A 192 10.37 -1.69 10.54
CA THR A 192 10.95 -3.02 10.34
C THR A 192 12.47 -2.92 10.37
N ARG A 193 13.13 -3.89 10.95
CA ARG A 193 14.58 -4.01 10.87
C ARG A 193 14.93 -4.89 9.68
N ALA A 194 15.76 -4.39 8.78
CA ALA A 194 16.16 -5.13 7.58
C ALA A 194 17.01 -6.38 7.91
N GLY A 195 17.85 -6.32 8.93
CA GLY A 195 18.85 -7.36 9.20
C GLY A 195 20.05 -7.26 8.25
N ALA A 196 21.01 -8.17 8.37
CA ALA A 196 22.30 -8.11 7.66
C ALA A 196 22.30 -8.78 6.27
N ASP A 197 21.17 -9.27 5.76
CA ASP A 197 21.12 -10.22 4.64
C ASP A 197 20.97 -9.60 3.22
N GLY A 198 21.34 -8.33 2.99
CA GLY A 198 21.47 -7.73 1.66
C GLY A 198 20.18 -7.35 0.93
N ASP A 199 20.27 -6.99 -0.37
CA ASP A 199 19.18 -6.42 -1.19
C ASP A 199 17.94 -7.31 -1.32
N GLU A 200 18.09 -8.62 -1.24
CA GLU A 200 16.98 -9.57 -1.34
C GLU A 200 16.03 -9.48 -0.13
N VAL A 201 16.54 -9.01 0.99
CA VAL A 201 15.81 -8.77 2.23
C VAL A 201 15.07 -7.44 2.18
N ALA A 202 15.63 -6.46 1.50
CA ALA A 202 15.12 -5.10 1.42
C ALA A 202 13.63 -5.08 1.00
N LEU A 203 13.28 -5.73 -0.11
CA LEU A 203 11.90 -5.77 -0.61
C LEU A 203 10.95 -6.51 0.34
N THR A 204 11.40 -7.63 0.95
CA THR A 204 10.55 -8.42 1.85
C THR A 204 10.33 -7.78 3.22
N THR A 205 11.02 -6.67 3.51
CA THR A 205 10.89 -5.85 4.72
C THR A 205 10.32 -4.46 4.44
N ALA A 206 10.03 -4.14 3.19
CA ALA A 206 9.38 -2.90 2.78
C ALA A 206 7.87 -2.95 2.98
N LEU A 207 7.26 -1.78 3.22
CA LEU A 207 5.83 -1.55 3.02
C LEU A 207 5.66 -1.10 1.58
N VAL A 208 4.97 -1.89 0.75
CA VAL A 208 4.84 -1.61 -0.68
C VAL A 208 3.46 -1.03 -0.98
N ALA A 209 3.36 -0.13 -1.97
CA ALA A 209 2.12 0.54 -2.36
C ALA A 209 1.40 1.19 -1.16
N THR A 210 2.16 1.76 -0.22
CA THR A 210 1.62 2.41 0.97
C THR A 210 0.73 3.58 0.59
N HIS A 211 -0.49 3.59 1.10
CA HIS A 211 -1.46 4.65 0.89
C HIS A 211 -2.43 4.76 2.08
N LEU A 212 -3.18 5.85 2.09
CA LEU A 212 -4.14 6.15 3.16
C LEU A 212 -5.51 6.46 2.56
N ILE A 213 -6.55 5.97 3.20
CA ILE A 213 -7.92 6.43 2.97
C ILE A 213 -8.38 7.07 4.28
N LEU A 214 -8.80 8.33 4.19
CA LEU A 214 -9.31 9.08 5.32
C LEU A 214 -10.79 9.33 5.13
N SER A 215 -11.57 9.19 6.20
CA SER A 215 -12.96 9.61 6.18
C SER A 215 -13.30 10.39 7.45
N ILE A 216 -14.19 11.37 7.32
CA ILE A 216 -14.53 12.30 8.39
C ILE A 216 -16.05 12.44 8.55
N GLU A 217 -16.49 12.50 9.79
CA GLU A 217 -17.85 12.87 10.20
C GLU A 217 -17.79 14.16 11.01
N GLY A 218 -18.75 15.05 10.84
CA GLY A 218 -18.83 16.34 11.55
C GLY A 218 -18.00 17.46 10.93
N GLY A 219 -17.35 17.22 9.80
CA GLY A 219 -16.55 18.17 9.03
C GLY A 219 -16.43 17.78 7.58
N GLY A 220 -15.55 18.46 6.83
CA GLY A 220 -15.24 18.14 5.45
C GLY A 220 -13.78 18.39 5.12
N PHE A 221 -13.22 17.57 4.23
CA PHE A 221 -11.89 17.82 3.67
C PHE A 221 -11.96 18.96 2.65
N VAL A 222 -10.97 19.84 2.67
CA VAL A 222 -10.78 20.86 1.65
C VAL A 222 -10.02 20.24 0.48
N SER A 223 -10.44 20.56 -0.77
CA SER A 223 -9.65 20.18 -1.94
C SER A 223 -8.21 20.67 -1.81
N MET A 224 -7.26 19.78 -2.04
CA MET A 224 -5.84 20.11 -2.08
C MET A 224 -5.36 20.41 -3.52
N VAL A 225 -6.19 20.11 -4.52
CA VAL A 225 -5.91 20.32 -5.95
C VAL A 225 -6.49 21.65 -6.42
N ASP A 226 -7.73 21.94 -6.02
CA ASP A 226 -8.44 23.19 -6.35
C ASP A 226 -9.04 23.80 -5.07
N PRO A 227 -8.21 24.37 -4.20
CA PRO A 227 -8.66 24.91 -2.92
C PRO A 227 -9.49 26.19 -3.12
N PRO A 228 -10.54 26.39 -2.30
CA PRO A 228 -11.24 27.67 -2.28
C PRO A 228 -10.27 28.79 -1.83
N GLY A 229 -10.48 30.02 -2.34
CA GLY A 229 -9.55 31.12 -2.13
C GLY A 229 -9.17 31.39 -0.67
N TRP A 230 -10.07 31.15 0.30
CA TRP A 230 -9.78 31.31 1.73
C TRP A 230 -8.79 30.29 2.28
N ALA A 231 -8.63 29.13 1.61
CA ALA A 231 -7.79 28.03 2.05
C ALA A 231 -6.47 27.94 1.27
N ALA A 232 -6.31 28.67 0.17
CA ALA A 232 -5.18 28.53 -0.76
C ALA A 232 -3.82 28.64 -0.04
N GLU A 233 -3.60 29.66 0.76
CA GLU A 233 -2.35 29.83 1.51
C GLU A 233 -2.11 28.69 2.52
N ALA A 234 -3.16 28.22 3.18
CA ALA A 234 -3.04 27.15 4.15
C ALA A 234 -2.75 25.79 3.46
N VAL A 235 -3.27 25.58 2.24
CA VAL A 235 -2.98 24.41 1.41
C VAL A 235 -1.54 24.44 0.89
N GLU A 236 -1.05 25.58 0.42
CA GLU A 236 0.35 25.76 0.00
C GLU A 236 1.35 25.43 1.11
N ASN A 237 0.96 25.68 2.37
CA ASN A 237 1.76 25.36 3.55
C ASN A 237 1.63 23.91 4.03
N CYS A 238 0.88 23.04 3.34
CA CYS A 238 0.79 21.62 3.65
C CYS A 238 2.00 20.86 3.10
N ALA A 239 2.65 20.08 3.96
CA ALA A 239 3.81 19.27 3.59
C ALA A 239 3.40 17.84 3.24
N ASN A 240 3.42 17.48 1.95
CA ASN A 240 3.14 16.16 1.44
C ASN A 240 4.43 15.49 0.94
N VAL A 241 4.77 14.32 1.49
CA VAL A 241 5.97 13.56 1.16
C VAL A 241 5.59 12.13 0.86
N GLY A 242 5.74 11.71 -0.40
CA GLY A 242 5.43 10.36 -0.84
C GLY A 242 3.94 9.98 -0.83
N LEU A 243 3.06 10.87 -0.37
CA LEU A 243 1.60 10.69 -0.37
C LEU A 243 0.92 12.02 -0.68
N TRP A 244 0.13 12.06 -1.76
CA TRP A 244 -0.60 13.24 -2.22
C TRP A 244 -2.10 13.04 -2.05
N PRO A 245 -2.77 13.89 -1.26
CA PRO A 245 -4.17 13.74 -0.92
C PRO A 245 -5.09 14.35 -1.99
N VAL A 246 -6.16 13.63 -2.34
CA VAL A 246 -7.24 14.08 -3.21
C VAL A 246 -8.59 13.69 -2.63
N LEU A 247 -9.65 14.45 -2.94
CA LEU A 247 -11.00 14.06 -2.62
C LEU A 247 -11.38 12.80 -3.41
N ALA A 248 -11.87 11.76 -2.73
CA ALA A 248 -12.11 10.45 -3.33
C ALA A 248 -13.59 10.03 -3.37
N GLY A 249 -14.47 10.80 -2.74
CA GLY A 249 -15.92 10.61 -2.82
C GLY A 249 -16.50 11.06 -4.16
N PRO A 250 -17.81 10.88 -4.39
CA PRO A 250 -18.51 11.47 -5.53
C PRO A 250 -18.34 12.99 -5.58
N PRO A 251 -18.42 13.63 -6.77
CA PRO A 251 -18.35 15.08 -6.89
C PRO A 251 -19.29 15.79 -5.91
N GLY A 252 -18.76 16.83 -5.22
CA GLY A 252 -19.48 17.55 -4.18
C GLY A 252 -19.51 16.89 -2.80
N ARG A 253 -18.91 15.69 -2.62
CA ARG A 253 -18.69 15.07 -1.32
C ARG A 253 -17.27 15.35 -0.85
N HIS A 254 -17.16 15.79 0.40
CA HIS A 254 -15.90 16.19 1.04
C HIS A 254 -15.58 15.34 2.28
N ASP A 255 -16.23 14.20 2.43
CA ASP A 255 -16.12 13.34 3.60
C ASP A 255 -15.10 12.20 3.46
N THR A 256 -14.50 12.05 2.27
CA THR A 256 -13.53 10.98 1.98
C THR A 256 -12.35 11.53 1.18
N LEU A 257 -11.14 11.19 1.60
CA LEU A 257 -9.88 11.59 0.99
C LEU A 257 -9.02 10.36 0.76
N LEU A 258 -8.34 10.30 -0.38
CA LEU A 258 -7.38 9.28 -0.75
C LEU A 258 -5.99 9.92 -0.88
N ALA A 259 -5.02 9.50 -0.08
CA ALA A 259 -3.62 9.92 -0.20
C ALA A 259 -2.77 8.78 -0.77
N THR A 260 -2.27 8.97 -1.97
CA THR A 260 -1.52 7.96 -2.74
C THR A 260 -0.13 8.44 -3.12
N PRO A 261 0.81 7.52 -3.41
CA PRO A 261 2.12 7.86 -3.94
C PRO A 261 2.07 8.37 -5.41
N ARG A 262 0.90 8.40 -6.02
CA ARG A 262 0.66 8.98 -7.35
C ARG A 262 -0.19 10.23 -7.20
N ILE A 263 0.16 11.26 -7.95
CA ILE A 263 -0.64 12.48 -8.02
C ILE A 263 -1.88 12.18 -8.86
N LEU A 264 -3.04 12.34 -8.25
CA LEU A 264 -4.34 12.18 -8.88
C LEU A 264 -5.05 13.53 -8.91
N ARG A 265 -6.19 13.60 -9.59
CA ARG A 265 -7.15 14.71 -9.47
C ARG A 265 -8.20 14.39 -8.42
N ASP A 266 -8.94 15.39 -7.98
CA ASP A 266 -10.11 15.16 -7.15
C ASP A 266 -11.19 14.34 -7.88
N HIS A 267 -11.90 13.52 -7.11
CA HIS A 267 -12.99 12.67 -7.57
C HIS A 267 -12.61 11.74 -8.74
N PRO A 268 -11.56 10.89 -8.59
CA PRO A 268 -10.97 10.12 -9.67
C PRO A 268 -11.77 8.85 -10.01
N ALA A 269 -13.11 8.90 -10.00
CA ALA A 269 -13.98 7.75 -10.26
C ALA A 269 -13.86 7.20 -11.69
N ASP A 270 -13.49 8.04 -12.66
CA ASP A 270 -13.24 7.66 -14.05
C ASP A 270 -12.08 6.66 -14.22
N LEU A 271 -11.18 6.57 -13.24
CA LEU A 271 -10.12 5.55 -13.25
C LEU A 271 -10.68 4.12 -13.10
N LEU A 272 -11.87 3.96 -12.52
CA LEU A 272 -12.55 2.67 -12.41
C LEU A 272 -13.05 2.19 -13.77
N ASP A 273 -13.54 3.10 -14.61
CA ASP A 273 -14.06 2.79 -15.94
C ASP A 273 -12.93 2.32 -16.88
N HIS A 274 -11.77 2.98 -16.83
CA HIS A 274 -10.61 2.61 -17.63
C HIS A 274 -10.02 1.25 -17.25
N ALA A 275 -10.01 0.91 -15.96
CA ALA A 275 -9.53 -0.39 -15.51
C ALA A 275 -10.47 -1.54 -15.91
N ALA A 276 -11.77 -1.30 -15.94
CA ALA A 276 -12.73 -2.27 -16.43
C ALA A 276 -12.52 -2.57 -17.93
N ASP A 277 -12.23 -1.54 -18.73
CA ASP A 277 -11.95 -1.67 -20.16
C ASP A 277 -10.62 -2.40 -20.43
N GLU A 278 -9.55 -2.11 -19.68
CA GLU A 278 -8.28 -2.86 -19.80
C GLU A 278 -8.43 -4.33 -19.42
N LEU A 279 -9.18 -4.65 -18.37
CA LEU A 279 -9.46 -6.03 -17.97
C LEU A 279 -10.30 -6.77 -19.00
N LEU A 280 -11.26 -6.11 -19.65
CA LEU A 280 -12.05 -6.65 -20.75
C LEU A 280 -11.18 -6.92 -21.98
N GLN A 281 -10.28 -6.00 -22.35
CA GLN A 281 -9.36 -6.19 -23.46
C GLN A 281 -8.38 -7.34 -23.22
N LEU A 282 -7.87 -7.50 -21.99
CA LEU A 282 -6.98 -8.61 -21.62
C LEU A 282 -7.70 -9.97 -21.63
N ARG A 283 -8.99 -10.02 -21.28
CA ARG A 283 -9.81 -11.25 -21.41
C ARG A 283 -10.02 -11.65 -22.86
N ASN A 284 -10.24 -10.69 -23.76
CA ASN A 284 -10.45 -10.92 -25.18
C ASN A 284 -9.16 -11.31 -25.94
N LEU A 285 -7.97 -11.06 -25.36
CA LEU A 285 -6.66 -11.45 -25.92
C LEU A 285 -6.19 -12.82 -25.38
N ALA A 286 -6.86 -13.37 -24.37
CA ALA A 286 -6.53 -14.65 -23.73
C ALA A 286 -7.50 -15.82 -24.12
N GLY A 287 -8.52 -15.55 -24.93
CA GLY A 287 -9.44 -16.52 -25.57
C GLY A 287 -9.07 -16.67 -27.02
#